data_b824dea72da8e0406b00b5ec436c86d7
#
_entry.id   b824dea72da8e0406b00b5ec436c86d7
#
_cell.length_a   1.000
_cell.length_b   1.000
_cell.length_c   1.000
_cell.angle_alpha   90.00
_cell.angle_beta   90.00
_cell.angle_gamma   90.00
#
_symmetry.space_group_name_H-M   'P 1'
#
loop_
_entity.id
_entity.type
_entity.pdbx_description
1 polymer ?
#
loop_
_entity_poly.entity_id
_entity_poly.type
_entity_poly.pdbx_seq_one_letter_code
_entity_poly.pdbx_strand_id
1 'polypeptide(L)'
;MGQALPKPALRPLLAEDTPMLAAIFVASIQELTGDDYSEAQQEAWAAAAEDEATFGTKLAGQLTLIATIQGAPVGFASLKGADHIDMLYVHPSVAGHGLASMLVEALEKLAGGRGGKSLTVDASDTAEPFFRKRGYVAMQRNTVTLNGEWLANTTMQKTLADTAAPGAPT
;
A
#
# COMPACT_ATOMS: atom_id res chain seq x y z
N MET A 1 24.03 12.06 14.88
CA MET A 1 24.04 11.30 13.64
C MET A 1 23.00 10.21 13.70
N GLY A 2 22.07 10.25 12.79
CA GLY A 2 21.08 9.19 12.69
C GLY A 2 21.73 7.89 12.22
N GLN A 3 21.42 6.80 12.88
CA GLN A 3 21.81 5.49 12.39
C GLN A 3 20.90 5.10 11.26
N ALA A 4 21.44 4.46 10.22
CA ALA A 4 20.64 3.87 9.19
C ALA A 4 19.77 2.76 9.81
N LEU A 5 18.55 2.61 9.32
CA LEU A 5 17.73 1.48 9.73
C LEU A 5 18.41 0.17 9.34
N PRO A 6 18.26 -0.88 10.15
CA PRO A 6 18.63 -2.22 9.70
C PRO A 6 17.96 -2.54 8.38
N LYS A 7 18.60 -3.38 7.58
CA LYS A 7 18.12 -3.71 6.25
C LYS A 7 16.72 -4.33 6.32
N PRO A 8 15.73 -3.77 5.61
CA PRO A 8 14.41 -4.38 5.56
C PRO A 8 14.37 -5.62 4.67
N ALA A 9 13.42 -6.48 4.94
CA ALA A 9 13.14 -7.66 4.13
C ALA A 9 11.65 -7.71 3.80
N LEU A 10 11.32 -8.44 2.74
CA LEU A 10 9.94 -8.70 2.35
C LEU A 10 9.63 -10.18 2.54
N ARG A 11 8.40 -10.47 2.98
CA ARG A 11 7.89 -11.83 3.05
C ARG A 11 6.38 -11.86 2.84
N PRO A 12 5.82 -13.04 2.50
CA PRO A 12 4.37 -13.18 2.41
C PRO A 12 3.69 -13.03 3.77
N LEU A 13 2.38 -12.77 3.71
CA LEU A 13 1.51 -12.69 4.89
C LEU A 13 1.46 -14.05 5.61
N LEU A 14 1.52 -13.98 6.95
CA LEU A 14 1.19 -15.09 7.84
C LEU A 14 -0.06 -14.74 8.63
N ALA A 15 -0.86 -15.76 8.99
CA ALA A 15 -2.12 -15.53 9.70
C ALA A 15 -1.93 -14.73 11.00
N GLU A 16 -0.82 -14.94 11.69
CA GLU A 16 -0.49 -14.26 12.94
C GLU A 16 -0.12 -12.79 12.79
N ASP A 17 0.07 -12.31 11.55
CA ASP A 17 0.45 -10.90 11.30
C ASP A 17 -0.71 -9.93 11.47
N THR A 18 -1.94 -10.39 11.40
CA THR A 18 -3.12 -9.51 11.34
C THR A 18 -3.17 -8.43 12.43
N PRO A 19 -2.96 -8.74 13.71
CA PRO A 19 -3.01 -7.69 14.74
C PRO A 19 -1.97 -6.60 14.51
N MET A 20 -0.75 -6.96 14.12
CA MET A 20 0.30 -5.99 13.86
C MET A 20 -0.02 -5.14 12.63
N LEU A 21 -0.54 -5.75 11.57
CA LEU A 21 -0.92 -5.01 10.38
C LEU A 21 -2.08 -4.06 10.63
N ALA A 22 -3.04 -4.46 11.45
CA ALA A 22 -4.13 -3.58 11.88
C ALA A 22 -3.57 -2.37 12.62
N ALA A 23 -2.59 -2.58 13.51
CA ALA A 23 -1.95 -1.50 14.25
C ALA A 23 -1.18 -0.56 13.32
N ILE A 24 -0.44 -1.09 12.34
CA ILE A 24 0.27 -0.28 11.34
C ILE A 24 -0.71 0.55 10.52
N PHE A 25 -1.81 -0.06 10.09
CA PHE A 25 -2.86 0.61 9.32
C PHE A 25 -3.40 1.82 10.08
N VAL A 26 -3.79 1.62 11.33
CA VAL A 26 -4.37 2.68 12.17
C VAL A 26 -3.34 3.79 12.43
N ALA A 27 -2.13 3.41 12.85
CA ALA A 27 -1.08 4.39 13.14
C ALA A 27 -0.71 5.22 11.91
N SER A 28 -0.59 4.58 10.76
CA SER A 28 -0.28 5.23 9.49
C SER A 28 -1.34 6.29 9.15
N ILE A 29 -2.61 5.93 9.23
CA ILE A 29 -3.69 6.87 8.95
C ILE A 29 -3.67 8.04 9.93
N GLN A 30 -3.62 7.76 11.22
CA GLN A 30 -3.70 8.80 12.24
C GLN A 30 -2.52 9.77 12.21
N GLU A 31 -1.32 9.27 11.96
CA GLU A 31 -0.11 10.09 12.08
C GLU A 31 0.38 10.68 10.77
N LEU A 32 0.03 10.10 9.62
CA LEU A 32 0.59 10.52 8.34
C LEU A 32 -0.39 11.29 7.44
N THR A 33 -1.70 11.27 7.72
CA THR A 33 -2.70 11.82 6.81
C THR A 33 -3.37 13.10 7.29
N GLY A 34 -2.96 13.65 8.43
CA GLY A 34 -3.63 14.78 9.05
C GLY A 34 -3.57 16.08 8.27
N ASP A 35 -2.63 16.22 7.33
CA ASP A 35 -2.58 17.42 6.47
C ASP A 35 -3.63 17.39 5.37
N ASP A 36 -4.17 16.21 5.04
CA ASP A 36 -5.07 16.02 3.91
C ASP A 36 -6.48 15.60 4.32
N TYR A 37 -6.64 15.05 5.53
CA TYR A 37 -7.91 14.53 6.02
C TYR A 37 -8.17 15.02 7.44
N SER A 38 -9.46 15.28 7.74
CA SER A 38 -9.89 15.66 9.08
C SER A 38 -9.80 14.48 10.04
N GLU A 39 -9.84 14.78 11.34
CA GLU A 39 -9.86 13.73 12.36
C GLU A 39 -11.04 12.77 12.17
N ALA A 40 -12.23 13.30 11.86
CA ALA A 40 -13.41 12.46 11.60
C ALA A 40 -13.20 11.55 10.39
N GLN A 41 -12.58 12.06 9.33
CA GLN A 41 -12.26 11.26 8.15
C GLN A 41 -11.24 10.19 8.46
N GLN A 42 -10.21 10.51 9.25
CA GLN A 42 -9.20 9.54 9.67
C GLN A 42 -9.81 8.43 10.52
N GLU A 43 -10.69 8.77 11.45
CA GLU A 43 -11.39 7.78 12.27
C GLU A 43 -12.25 6.84 11.44
N ALA A 44 -13.00 7.40 10.50
CA ALA A 44 -13.84 6.61 9.61
C ALA A 44 -13.03 5.64 8.76
N TRP A 45 -11.87 6.09 8.27
CA TRP A 45 -10.95 5.27 7.49
C TRP A 45 -10.34 4.16 8.33
N ALA A 46 -9.80 4.51 9.51
CA ALA A 46 -9.14 3.56 10.41
C ALA A 46 -10.11 2.51 10.97
N ALA A 47 -11.41 2.79 10.98
CA ALA A 47 -12.42 1.85 11.46
C ALA A 47 -12.43 0.51 10.69
N ALA A 48 -11.88 0.49 9.47
CA ALA A 48 -11.78 -0.76 8.69
C ALA A 48 -10.96 -1.85 9.40
N ALA A 49 -10.08 -1.47 10.33
CA ALA A 49 -9.25 -2.42 11.07
C ALA A 49 -9.83 -2.79 12.44
N GLU A 50 -10.98 -2.25 12.84
CA GLU A 50 -11.58 -2.54 14.15
C GLU A 50 -12.00 -4.01 14.27
N ASP A 51 -12.52 -4.59 13.18
CA ASP A 51 -12.82 -6.01 13.12
C ASP A 51 -11.60 -6.71 12.52
N GLU A 52 -10.72 -7.19 13.39
CA GLU A 52 -9.47 -7.84 12.94
C GLU A 52 -9.75 -9.09 12.10
N ALA A 53 -10.81 -9.84 12.41
CA ALA A 53 -11.13 -11.05 11.64
C ALA A 53 -11.48 -10.69 10.20
N THR A 54 -12.31 -9.68 9.98
CA THR A 54 -12.66 -9.20 8.65
C THR A 54 -11.45 -8.62 7.93
N PHE A 55 -10.64 -7.82 8.63
CA PHE A 55 -9.42 -7.23 8.09
C PHE A 55 -8.44 -8.32 7.64
N GLY A 56 -8.23 -9.34 8.48
CA GLY A 56 -7.36 -10.46 8.17
C GLY A 56 -7.85 -11.31 7.01
N THR A 57 -9.16 -11.55 6.93
CA THR A 57 -9.77 -12.28 5.82
C THR A 57 -9.54 -11.56 4.50
N LYS A 58 -9.69 -10.24 4.49
CA LYS A 58 -9.44 -9.44 3.29
C LYS A 58 -7.98 -9.56 2.85
N LEU A 59 -7.04 -9.43 3.78
CA LEU A 59 -5.61 -9.55 3.46
C LEU A 59 -5.24 -10.95 2.98
N ALA A 60 -5.81 -11.98 3.59
CA ALA A 60 -5.55 -13.37 3.19
C ALA A 60 -6.10 -13.70 1.80
N GLY A 61 -7.17 -13.00 1.38
CA GLY A 61 -7.74 -13.15 0.05
C GLY A 61 -7.02 -12.40 -1.05
N GLN A 62 -5.99 -11.64 -0.69
CA GLN A 62 -5.19 -10.85 -1.63
C GLN A 62 -3.75 -11.31 -1.60
N LEU A 63 -2.97 -10.93 -2.61
CA LEU A 63 -1.51 -11.11 -2.54
C LEU A 63 -0.98 -10.01 -1.64
N THR A 64 -0.55 -10.37 -0.43
CA THR A 64 -0.10 -9.42 0.58
C THR A 64 1.35 -9.65 0.91
N LEU A 65 2.16 -8.58 0.81
CA LEU A 65 3.58 -8.58 1.18
C LEU A 65 3.78 -7.78 2.46
N ILE A 66 4.63 -8.31 3.33
CA ILE A 66 4.98 -7.67 4.59
C ILE A 66 6.43 -7.19 4.49
N ALA A 67 6.67 -5.93 4.83
CA ALA A 67 8.03 -5.42 5.03
C ALA A 67 8.39 -5.58 6.49
N THR A 68 9.55 -6.16 6.76
CA THR A 68 10.03 -6.38 8.12
C THR A 68 11.39 -5.72 8.33
N ILE A 69 11.66 -5.34 9.58
CA ILE A 69 12.99 -4.94 10.03
C ILE A 69 13.29 -5.79 11.24
N GLN A 70 14.39 -6.55 11.16
CA GLN A 70 14.77 -7.50 12.21
C GLN A 70 13.62 -8.47 12.57
N GLY A 71 12.87 -8.88 11.55
CA GLY A 71 11.77 -9.82 11.69
C GLY A 71 10.43 -9.22 12.12
N ALA A 72 10.40 -7.94 12.52
CA ALA A 72 9.17 -7.29 12.96
C ALA A 72 8.46 -6.60 11.78
N PRO A 73 7.15 -6.82 11.59
CA PRO A 73 6.42 -6.10 10.54
C PRO A 73 6.44 -4.59 10.77
N VAL A 74 6.76 -3.83 9.71
CA VAL A 74 6.79 -2.38 9.74
C VAL A 74 6.01 -1.74 8.60
N GLY A 75 5.52 -2.53 7.66
CA GLY A 75 4.71 -2.06 6.56
C GLY A 75 4.14 -3.22 5.78
N PHE A 76 3.15 -2.94 4.94
CA PHE A 76 2.56 -3.97 4.10
C PHE A 76 1.90 -3.35 2.87
N ALA A 77 1.74 -4.18 1.85
CA ALA A 77 1.04 -3.80 0.64
C ALA A 77 0.30 -5.01 0.08
N SER A 78 -0.81 -4.78 -0.61
CA SER A 78 -1.58 -5.87 -1.17
C SER A 78 -2.07 -5.58 -2.58
N LEU A 79 -2.19 -6.65 -3.38
CA LEU A 79 -2.85 -6.63 -4.69
C LEU A 79 -4.23 -7.27 -4.56
N LYS A 80 -5.23 -6.54 -4.98
CA LYS A 80 -6.58 -7.06 -5.17
C LYS A 80 -6.69 -7.54 -6.61
N GLY A 81 -7.00 -8.81 -6.79
CA GLY A 81 -6.93 -9.39 -8.12
C GLY A 81 -5.49 -9.38 -8.65
N ALA A 82 -5.32 -9.17 -9.93
CA ALA A 82 -4.01 -9.25 -10.58
C ALA A 82 -3.34 -7.89 -10.80
N ASP A 83 -4.09 -6.79 -10.68
CA ASP A 83 -3.66 -5.51 -11.26
C ASP A 83 -4.05 -4.27 -10.45
N HIS A 84 -4.57 -4.43 -9.24
CA HIS A 84 -4.97 -3.28 -8.41
C HIS A 84 -4.29 -3.30 -7.05
N ILE A 85 -3.56 -2.24 -6.74
CA ILE A 85 -2.97 -2.06 -5.40
C ILE A 85 -4.09 -1.62 -4.46
N ASP A 86 -4.45 -2.47 -3.51
CA ASP A 86 -5.54 -2.21 -2.58
C ASP A 86 -5.05 -1.52 -1.30
N MET A 87 -3.89 -1.95 -0.78
CA MET A 87 -3.34 -1.40 0.45
C MET A 87 -1.85 -1.12 0.31
N LEU A 88 -1.41 -0.02 0.92
CA LEU A 88 0.00 0.32 1.08
C LEU A 88 0.11 1.17 2.34
N TYR A 89 0.65 0.60 3.40
CA TYR A 89 0.78 1.28 4.68
C TYR A 89 2.13 0.99 5.30
N VAL A 90 2.77 2.02 5.84
CA VAL A 90 4.07 1.94 6.50
C VAL A 90 3.93 2.57 7.87
N HIS A 91 4.51 1.92 8.90
CA HIS A 91 4.45 2.48 10.25
C HIS A 91 5.13 3.86 10.27
N PRO A 92 4.53 4.86 10.95
CA PRO A 92 5.09 6.21 10.98
C PRO A 92 6.55 6.29 11.43
N SER A 93 6.97 5.41 12.35
CA SER A 93 8.35 5.42 12.87
C SER A 93 9.40 5.13 11.81
N VAL A 94 9.01 4.52 10.69
CA VAL A 94 9.93 4.19 9.57
C VAL A 94 9.54 4.89 8.27
N ALA A 95 8.60 5.81 8.32
CA ALA A 95 8.20 6.59 7.14
C ALA A 95 9.40 7.39 6.61
N GLY A 96 9.46 7.56 5.30
CA GLY A 96 10.56 8.30 4.68
C GLY A 96 11.85 7.51 4.48
N HIS A 97 11.85 6.20 4.74
CA HIS A 97 13.03 5.35 4.60
C HIS A 97 12.95 4.39 3.40
N GLY A 98 12.08 4.67 2.43
CA GLY A 98 12.00 3.89 1.20
C GLY A 98 11.23 2.58 1.26
N LEU A 99 10.55 2.29 2.37
CA LEU A 99 9.80 1.04 2.53
C LEU A 99 8.60 0.96 1.58
N ALA A 100 7.88 2.07 1.41
CA ALA A 100 6.76 2.10 0.47
C ALA A 100 7.23 1.84 -0.96
N SER A 101 8.36 2.42 -1.36
CA SER A 101 8.95 2.18 -2.67
C SER A 101 9.32 0.71 -2.86
N MET A 102 9.91 0.09 -1.84
CA MET A 102 10.28 -1.32 -1.88
C MET A 102 9.06 -2.22 -2.05
N LEU A 103 7.99 -1.94 -1.31
CA LEU A 103 6.75 -2.70 -1.38
C LEU A 103 6.09 -2.56 -2.76
N VAL A 104 5.95 -1.34 -3.26
CA VAL A 104 5.31 -1.10 -4.57
C VAL A 104 6.14 -1.71 -5.69
N GLU A 105 7.46 -1.57 -5.65
CA GLU A 105 8.33 -2.17 -6.65
C GLU A 105 8.16 -3.68 -6.70
N ALA A 106 8.05 -4.34 -5.54
CA ALA A 106 7.81 -5.78 -5.48
C ALA A 106 6.45 -6.15 -6.07
N LEU A 107 5.40 -5.38 -5.78
CA LEU A 107 4.09 -5.62 -6.38
C LEU A 107 4.13 -5.44 -7.89
N GLU A 108 4.85 -4.44 -8.39
CA GLU A 108 5.01 -4.21 -9.83
C GLU A 108 5.68 -5.41 -10.50
N LYS A 109 6.73 -5.93 -9.89
CA LYS A 109 7.44 -7.10 -10.41
C LYS A 109 6.55 -8.34 -10.41
N LEU A 110 5.79 -8.56 -9.34
CA LEU A 110 4.89 -9.69 -9.24
C LEU A 110 3.75 -9.61 -10.26
N ALA A 111 3.16 -8.43 -10.41
CA ALA A 111 2.09 -8.23 -11.39
C ALA A 111 2.62 -8.43 -12.81
N GLY A 112 3.78 -7.87 -13.13
CA GLY A 112 4.42 -8.02 -14.44
C GLY A 112 4.78 -9.47 -14.74
N GLY A 113 5.33 -10.18 -13.75
CA GLY A 113 5.68 -11.59 -13.87
C GLY A 113 4.48 -12.50 -14.10
N ARG A 114 3.28 -12.05 -13.73
CA ARG A 114 2.02 -12.77 -13.96
C ARG A 114 1.35 -12.35 -15.27
N GLY A 115 2.04 -11.57 -16.10
CA GLY A 115 1.51 -11.11 -17.38
C GLY A 115 0.70 -9.81 -17.29
N GLY A 116 0.70 -9.15 -16.13
CA GLY A 116 0.03 -7.86 -15.98
C GLY A 116 0.71 -6.77 -16.78
N LYS A 117 -0.09 -5.94 -17.44
CA LYS A 117 0.43 -4.87 -18.29
C LYS A 117 0.37 -3.51 -17.63
N SER A 118 -0.43 -3.38 -16.60
CA SER A 118 -0.58 -2.14 -15.85
C SER A 118 -1.02 -2.43 -14.42
N LEU A 119 -0.78 -1.45 -13.54
CA LEU A 119 -1.31 -1.45 -12.19
C LEU A 119 -2.15 -0.20 -11.98
N THR A 120 -3.24 -0.35 -11.25
CA THR A 120 -4.05 0.78 -10.77
C THR A 120 -3.97 0.86 -9.26
N VAL A 121 -4.25 2.04 -8.73
CA VAL A 121 -4.35 2.30 -7.31
C VAL A 121 -5.35 3.44 -7.10
N ASP A 122 -6.15 3.35 -6.04
CA ASP A 122 -6.96 4.49 -5.59
C ASP A 122 -6.15 5.19 -4.50
N ALA A 123 -5.31 6.13 -4.92
CA ALA A 123 -4.37 6.78 -4.04
C ALA A 123 -5.05 7.84 -3.19
N SER A 124 -4.82 7.80 -1.87
CA SER A 124 -5.22 8.90 -1.01
C SER A 124 -4.51 10.19 -1.42
N ASP A 125 -5.04 11.33 -1.00
CA ASP A 125 -4.38 12.61 -1.26
C ASP A 125 -2.97 12.64 -0.64
N THR A 126 -2.78 11.94 0.47
CA THR A 126 -1.47 11.82 1.12
C THR A 126 -0.50 10.99 0.28
N ALA A 127 -0.96 9.92 -0.34
CA ALA A 127 -0.11 8.99 -1.11
C ALA A 127 0.07 9.41 -2.58
N GLU A 128 -0.79 10.28 -3.09
CA GLU A 128 -0.79 10.66 -4.51
C GLU A 128 0.58 11.18 -4.99
N PRO A 129 1.27 12.07 -4.26
CA PRO A 129 2.60 12.51 -4.69
C PRO A 129 3.62 11.38 -4.79
N PHE A 130 3.54 10.41 -3.88
CA PHE A 130 4.42 9.25 -3.91
C PHE A 130 4.21 8.44 -5.20
N PHE A 131 2.95 8.15 -5.53
CA PHE A 131 2.66 7.37 -6.74
C PHE A 131 3.00 8.14 -8.01
N ARG A 132 2.75 9.45 -8.02
CA ARG A 132 3.11 10.28 -9.17
C ARG A 132 4.61 10.21 -9.46
N LYS A 133 5.45 10.28 -8.43
CA LYS A 133 6.90 10.17 -8.59
C LYS A 133 7.33 8.82 -9.13
N ARG A 134 6.55 7.78 -8.91
CA ARG A 134 6.83 6.43 -9.39
C ARG A 134 6.28 6.18 -10.79
N GLY A 135 5.72 7.18 -11.44
CA GLY A 135 5.23 7.06 -12.81
C GLY A 135 3.76 6.71 -12.95
N TYR A 136 3.00 6.75 -11.85
CA TYR A 136 1.56 6.59 -11.91
C TYR A 136 0.91 7.89 -12.37
N VAL A 137 -0.07 7.78 -13.27
CA VAL A 137 -0.77 8.90 -13.88
C VAL A 137 -2.19 8.94 -13.36
N ALA A 138 -2.66 10.13 -12.97
CA ALA A 138 -4.01 10.32 -12.48
C ALA A 138 -5.01 10.08 -13.61
N MET A 139 -5.99 9.21 -13.36
CA MET A 139 -7.04 8.85 -14.32
C MET A 139 -8.39 9.41 -13.96
N GLN A 140 -8.72 9.46 -12.66
CA GLN A 140 -10.05 9.86 -12.21
C GLN A 140 -10.01 10.32 -10.76
N ARG A 141 -10.68 11.43 -10.46
CA ARG A 141 -10.90 11.88 -9.09
C ARG A 141 -12.14 11.22 -8.53
N ASN A 142 -12.06 10.71 -7.31
CA ASN A 142 -13.16 9.99 -6.67
C ASN A 142 -13.49 10.59 -5.31
N THR A 143 -14.74 10.40 -4.91
CA THR A 143 -15.17 10.61 -3.53
C THR A 143 -15.82 9.32 -3.06
N VAL A 144 -15.31 8.77 -1.94
CA VAL A 144 -15.83 7.53 -1.38
C VAL A 144 -16.44 7.81 -0.01
N THR A 145 -17.46 7.04 0.34
CA THR A 145 -18.10 7.14 1.65
C THR A 145 -17.59 6.01 2.55
N LEU A 146 -17.06 6.38 3.71
CA LEU A 146 -16.59 5.44 4.74
C LEU A 146 -17.22 5.86 6.06
N ASN A 147 -18.00 4.97 6.66
CA ASN A 147 -18.63 5.20 7.99
C ASN A 147 -19.22 6.62 8.13
N GLY A 148 -19.97 7.05 7.11
CA GLY A 148 -20.66 8.33 7.14
C GLY A 148 -19.80 9.53 6.75
N GLU A 149 -18.49 9.34 6.51
CA GLU A 149 -17.60 10.42 6.07
C GLU A 149 -17.28 10.28 4.60
N TRP A 150 -17.01 11.41 3.95
CA TRP A 150 -16.65 11.45 2.55
C TRP A 150 -15.15 11.71 2.44
N LEU A 151 -14.44 10.81 1.75
CA LEU A 151 -13.01 10.93 1.55
C LEU A 151 -12.72 10.99 0.05
N ALA A 152 -11.85 11.91 -0.35
CA ALA A 152 -11.42 12.02 -1.73
C ALA A 152 -10.17 11.17 -1.95
N ASN A 153 -10.10 10.55 -3.13
CA ASN A 153 -8.88 9.89 -3.59
C ASN A 153 -8.77 10.02 -5.10
N THR A 154 -7.70 9.52 -5.68
CA THR A 154 -7.47 9.60 -7.13
C THR A 154 -7.10 8.21 -7.63
N THR A 155 -7.84 7.72 -8.60
CA THR A 155 -7.45 6.51 -9.31
C THR A 155 -6.27 6.85 -10.22
N MET A 156 -5.18 6.10 -10.06
CA MET A 156 -3.96 6.29 -10.82
C MET A 156 -3.57 4.99 -11.49
N GLN A 157 -2.82 5.08 -12.58
CA GLN A 157 -2.41 3.92 -13.36
C GLN A 157 -0.97 4.06 -13.81
N LYS A 158 -0.25 2.94 -13.79
CA LYS A 158 1.09 2.83 -14.34
C LYS A 158 1.14 1.67 -15.31
N THR A 159 1.67 1.92 -16.51
CA THR A 159 1.97 0.85 -17.47
C THR A 159 3.26 0.17 -17.02
N LEU A 160 3.22 -1.15 -16.91
CA LEU A 160 4.39 -1.92 -16.52
C LEU A 160 5.28 -2.18 -17.73
N ALA A 161 6.60 -2.23 -17.48
CA ALA A 161 7.53 -2.59 -18.52
C ALA A 161 7.23 -4.01 -19.00
N ASP A 162 7.36 -4.23 -20.32
CA ASP A 162 7.20 -5.56 -20.87
C ASP A 162 8.41 -6.41 -20.46
N THR A 163 8.17 -7.35 -19.54
CA THR A 163 9.19 -8.29 -19.07
C THR A 163 9.10 -9.63 -19.78
N ALA A 164 8.13 -9.79 -20.69
CA ALA A 164 7.79 -11.09 -21.27
C ALA A 164 8.85 -11.61 -22.21
N ALA A 165 9.75 -10.78 -22.71
CA ALA A 165 10.72 -11.22 -23.70
C ALA A 165 12.01 -10.41 -23.58
N PRO A 166 12.86 -10.68 -22.57
CA PRO A 166 14.20 -10.11 -22.56
C PRO A 166 14.89 -10.51 -23.86
N GLY A 167 15.33 -9.53 -24.62
CA GLY A 167 15.91 -9.81 -25.93
C GLY A 167 14.90 -10.07 -27.03
N ALA A 168 13.61 -9.84 -26.78
CA ALA A 168 12.65 -9.85 -27.88
C ALA A 168 13.05 -8.80 -28.91
N PRO A 169 12.91 -9.10 -30.17
CA PRO A 169 13.17 -8.11 -31.22
C PRO A 169 12.26 -6.93 -30.96
N THR A 170 12.84 -5.83 -30.81
CA THR A 170 12.14 -4.58 -30.70
C THR A 170 11.80 -4.08 -32.09
#